data_6e29859ec86b4956aa1ea2ddc97b6e9c
#
_entry.id   6e29859ec86b4956aa1ea2ddc97b6e9c
#
_cell.length_a   1.000
_cell.length_b   1.000
_cell.length_c   1.000
_cell.angle_alpha   90.00
_cell.angle_beta   90.00
_cell.angle_gamma   90.00
#
_symmetry.space_group_name_H-M   'P 1'
#
loop_
_entity.id
_entity.type
_entity.pdbx_description
1 polymer ?
#
loop_
_entity_poly.entity_id
_entity_poly.type
_entity_poly.pdbx_seq_one_letter_code
_entity_poly.pdbx_strand_id
1 'polypeptide(L)'
;MTAQDDGDRGGRPRRQTRAQREWRPGMTRPPRSVRVMFGSAVLSLEALLMFFFGLMVWGLHQNEWYAWWLFGGSLGVSVLLILTCALLKRPVGWWLGWILQFIILAGGLVEPYMYFVGVLFLACWWYAVVKGRQLDVEKMERWRAEERLAAEQEPSPPENDHTHHEES
;
A
#
# COMPACT_ATOMS: atom_id res chain seq x y z
N MET A 1 -55.92 -4.25 27.02
CA MET A 1 -55.87 -2.86 26.52
C MET A 1 -54.58 -2.27 27.08
N THR A 2 -53.46 -2.62 26.45
CA THR A 2 -52.12 -2.22 26.84
C THR A 2 -51.45 -1.53 25.66
N ALA A 3 -51.35 -0.22 25.79
CA ALA A 3 -50.69 0.64 24.82
C ALA A 3 -49.20 0.31 24.78
N GLN A 4 -48.71 0.00 23.61
CA GLN A 4 -47.30 -0.26 23.31
C GLN A 4 -46.69 1.10 22.99
N ASP A 5 -46.03 1.64 24.00
CA ASP A 5 -45.19 2.83 23.89
C ASP A 5 -43.89 2.44 23.22
N ASP A 6 -43.81 2.54 21.91
CA ASP A 6 -42.64 2.29 21.08
C ASP A 6 -41.81 3.58 21.01
N GLY A 7 -41.00 3.76 22.05
CA GLY A 7 -40.09 4.88 22.20
C GLY A 7 -39.15 5.02 21.01
N ASP A 8 -39.43 6.00 20.18
CA ASP A 8 -38.53 6.57 19.17
C ASP A 8 -37.12 6.82 19.75
N ARG A 9 -36.25 5.83 19.62
CA ARG A 9 -34.83 6.01 19.87
C ARG A 9 -34.25 6.78 18.70
N GLY A 10 -34.32 8.10 18.80
CA GLY A 10 -33.65 9.04 17.91
C GLY A 10 -32.19 8.67 17.67
N GLY A 11 -31.97 7.84 16.65
CA GLY A 11 -30.65 7.47 16.17
C GLY A 11 -29.95 8.72 15.70
N ARG A 12 -28.95 9.19 16.47
CA ARG A 12 -28.05 10.26 16.06
C ARG A 12 -27.57 9.95 14.63
N PRO A 13 -27.72 10.87 13.66
CA PRO A 13 -27.28 10.62 12.31
C PRO A 13 -25.79 10.29 12.34
N ARG A 14 -25.43 9.06 11.95
CA ARG A 14 -24.03 8.63 11.82
C ARG A 14 -23.35 9.65 10.92
N ARG A 15 -22.33 10.35 11.45
CA ARG A 15 -21.52 11.29 10.66
C ARG A 15 -20.93 10.52 9.48
N GLN A 16 -21.54 10.71 8.33
CA GLN A 16 -21.03 10.16 7.08
C GLN A 16 -19.67 10.76 6.80
N THR A 17 -18.67 9.91 6.58
CA THR A 17 -17.33 10.34 6.16
C THR A 17 -17.41 10.99 4.77
N ARG A 18 -16.48 11.90 4.46
CA ARG A 18 -16.42 12.54 3.13
C ARG A 18 -16.51 11.52 2.00
N ALA A 19 -15.83 10.39 2.13
CA ALA A 19 -15.89 9.29 1.18
C ALA A 19 -17.27 8.64 1.02
N GLN A 20 -18.13 8.68 2.05
CA GLN A 20 -19.50 8.18 1.98
C GLN A 20 -20.45 9.20 1.32
N ARG A 21 -20.19 10.50 1.45
CA ARG A 21 -20.95 11.56 0.79
C ARG A 21 -20.67 11.65 -0.71
N GLU A 22 -19.45 11.31 -1.13
CA GLU A 22 -19.01 11.34 -2.53
C GLU A 22 -19.33 10.02 -3.27
N TRP A 23 -19.79 9.00 -2.55
CA TRP A 23 -20.13 7.72 -3.16
C TRP A 23 -21.44 7.80 -3.93
N ARG A 24 -21.39 7.57 -5.25
CA ARG A 24 -22.57 7.36 -6.10
C ARG A 24 -22.67 5.88 -6.47
N PRO A 25 -23.89 5.30 -6.53
CA PRO A 25 -24.09 3.95 -7.08
C PRO A 25 -23.53 3.92 -8.51
N GLY A 26 -22.62 2.96 -8.81
CA GLY A 26 -21.92 2.87 -10.09
C GLY A 26 -20.51 3.46 -10.12
N MET A 27 -20.06 4.17 -9.11
CA MET A 27 -18.67 4.63 -9.02
C MET A 27 -17.74 3.46 -8.66
N THR A 28 -17.07 2.91 -9.64
CA THR A 28 -15.98 1.95 -9.46
C THR A 28 -14.74 2.69 -8.94
N ARG A 29 -14.29 2.35 -7.73
CA ARG A 29 -13.04 2.93 -7.19
C ARG A 29 -11.85 2.35 -7.93
N PRO A 30 -10.86 3.16 -8.32
CA PRO A 30 -9.65 2.64 -8.95
C PRO A 30 -8.99 1.61 -8.02
N PRO A 31 -8.55 0.46 -8.56
CA PRO A 31 -7.99 -0.62 -7.77
C PRO A 31 -6.72 -0.16 -7.06
N ARG A 32 -6.54 -0.60 -5.81
CA ARG A 32 -5.31 -0.31 -5.06
C ARG A 32 -4.11 -0.95 -5.74
N SER A 33 -3.00 -0.24 -5.80
CA SER A 33 -1.76 -0.72 -6.39
C SER A 33 -1.25 -1.97 -5.67
N VAL A 34 -1.13 -3.07 -6.42
CA VAL A 34 -0.59 -4.35 -5.96
C VAL A 34 0.90 -4.23 -5.69
N ARG A 35 1.59 -3.43 -6.51
CA ARG A 35 3.00 -3.13 -6.36
C ARG A 35 3.34 -2.56 -4.98
N VAL A 36 2.54 -1.59 -4.49
CA VAL A 36 2.74 -1.00 -3.15
C VAL A 36 2.51 -2.05 -2.07
N MET A 37 1.53 -2.94 -2.23
CA MET A 37 1.24 -3.99 -1.27
C MET A 37 2.41 -4.98 -1.16
N PHE A 38 2.92 -5.49 -2.27
CA PHE A 38 4.08 -6.41 -2.26
C PHE A 38 5.35 -5.73 -1.75
N GLY A 39 5.64 -4.51 -2.22
CA GLY A 39 6.80 -3.75 -1.78
C GLY A 39 6.78 -3.48 -0.27
N SER A 40 5.62 -3.10 0.30
CA SER A 40 5.50 -2.89 1.74
C SER A 40 5.67 -4.18 2.54
N ALA A 41 5.16 -5.31 2.04
CA ALA A 41 5.34 -6.60 2.71
C ALA A 41 6.82 -7.01 2.77
N VAL A 42 7.56 -6.88 1.67
CA VAL A 42 9.01 -7.18 1.63
C VAL A 42 9.77 -6.28 2.60
N LEU A 43 9.58 -4.97 2.53
CA LEU A 43 10.27 -4.02 3.42
C LEU A 43 9.92 -4.22 4.90
N SER A 44 8.67 -4.59 5.22
CA SER A 44 8.28 -4.88 6.61
C SER A 44 8.95 -6.12 7.16
N LEU A 45 9.05 -7.19 6.36
CA LEU A 45 9.78 -8.41 6.73
C LEU A 45 11.26 -8.13 6.91
N GLU A 46 11.84 -7.33 6.03
CA GLU A 46 13.24 -6.93 6.08
C GLU A 46 13.54 -6.06 7.31
N ALA A 47 12.63 -5.13 7.66
CA ALA A 47 12.74 -4.31 8.87
C ALA A 47 12.72 -5.18 10.14
N LEU A 48 11.84 -6.18 10.18
CA LEU A 48 11.75 -7.12 11.28
C LEU A 48 13.04 -7.96 11.40
N LEU A 49 13.55 -8.42 10.28
CA LEU A 49 14.80 -9.19 10.23
C LEU A 49 16.00 -8.35 10.69
N MET A 50 16.11 -7.09 10.23
CA MET A 50 17.14 -6.16 10.65
C MET A 50 17.08 -5.85 12.15
N PHE A 51 15.88 -5.74 12.70
CA PHE A 51 15.69 -5.57 14.14
C PHE A 51 16.25 -6.78 14.92
N PHE A 52 15.87 -7.99 14.53
CA PHE A 52 16.37 -9.21 15.20
C PHE A 52 17.87 -9.42 15.00
N PHE A 53 18.38 -9.09 13.82
CA PHE A 53 19.83 -9.12 13.59
C PHE A 53 20.59 -8.20 14.54
N GLY A 54 20.11 -6.99 14.73
CA GLY A 54 20.69 -6.05 15.71
C GLY A 54 20.69 -6.61 17.13
N LEU A 55 19.61 -7.21 17.57
CA LEU A 55 19.51 -7.86 18.88
C LEU A 55 20.48 -9.04 19.00
N MET A 56 20.61 -9.85 17.96
CA MET A 56 21.53 -10.99 17.93
C MET A 56 22.97 -10.53 18.05
N VAL A 57 23.38 -9.56 17.23
CA VAL A 57 24.75 -9.01 17.28
C VAL A 57 25.06 -8.41 18.65
N TRP A 58 24.11 -7.64 19.20
CA TRP A 58 24.28 -7.08 20.52
C TRP A 58 24.40 -8.17 21.60
N GLY A 59 23.59 -9.23 21.53
CA GLY A 59 23.62 -10.34 22.49
C GLY A 59 24.92 -11.15 22.44
N LEU A 60 25.51 -11.36 21.25
CA LEU A 60 26.75 -12.14 21.08
C LEU A 60 28.01 -11.34 21.41
N HIS A 61 28.03 -10.04 21.16
CA HIS A 61 29.23 -9.20 21.19
C HIS A 61 29.14 -8.06 22.23
N GLN A 62 28.47 -8.28 23.38
CA GLN A 62 28.21 -7.22 24.39
C GLN A 62 29.50 -6.54 24.89
N ASN A 63 30.63 -7.24 24.89
CA ASN A 63 31.90 -6.74 25.40
C ASN A 63 32.73 -5.98 24.33
N GLU A 64 32.27 -5.98 23.09
CA GLU A 64 33.00 -5.37 21.98
C GLU A 64 32.47 -3.95 21.74
N TRP A 65 33.37 -2.97 21.58
CA TRP A 65 33.00 -1.56 21.38
C TRP A 65 32.19 -1.31 20.12
N TYR A 66 32.36 -2.14 19.07
CA TYR A 66 31.62 -2.02 17.80
C TYR A 66 30.19 -2.56 17.89
N ALA A 67 29.86 -3.38 18.89
CA ALA A 67 28.51 -3.95 19.03
C ALA A 67 27.41 -2.88 19.12
N TRP A 68 27.69 -1.78 19.81
CA TRP A 68 26.78 -0.65 19.92
C TRP A 68 26.53 0.05 18.57
N TRP A 69 27.58 0.16 17.74
CA TRP A 69 27.44 0.76 16.40
C TRP A 69 26.67 -0.16 15.46
N LEU A 70 26.90 -1.45 15.50
CA LEU A 70 26.15 -2.43 14.70
C LEU A 70 24.68 -2.50 15.14
N PHE A 71 24.43 -2.53 16.44
CA PHE A 71 23.06 -2.51 16.98
C PHE A 71 22.32 -1.22 16.59
N GLY A 72 22.92 -0.06 16.84
CA GLY A 72 22.33 1.23 16.47
C GLY A 72 22.13 1.38 14.95
N GLY A 73 23.09 0.91 14.15
CA GLY A 73 23.02 0.90 12.69
C GLY A 73 21.88 0.02 12.17
N SER A 74 21.75 -1.22 12.67
CA SER A 74 20.67 -2.12 12.26
C SER A 74 19.28 -1.60 12.67
N LEU A 75 19.18 -1.02 13.87
CA LEU A 75 17.96 -0.38 14.33
C LEU A 75 17.58 0.83 13.45
N GLY A 76 18.58 1.66 13.10
CA GLY A 76 18.40 2.79 12.18
C GLY A 76 17.91 2.35 10.79
N VAL A 77 18.53 1.29 10.24
CA VAL A 77 18.07 0.71 8.95
C VAL A 77 16.66 0.15 9.07
N SER A 78 16.32 -0.55 10.16
CA SER A 78 14.97 -1.06 10.41
C SER A 78 13.92 0.06 10.41
N VAL A 79 14.19 1.16 11.11
CA VAL A 79 13.31 2.34 11.14
C VAL A 79 13.19 2.98 9.73
N LEU A 80 14.31 3.10 8.99
CA LEU A 80 14.29 3.62 7.62
C LEU A 80 13.46 2.74 6.68
N LEU A 81 13.51 1.42 6.81
CA LEU A 81 12.69 0.48 6.04
C LEU A 81 11.20 0.71 6.31
N ILE A 82 10.80 0.90 7.57
CA ILE A 82 9.41 1.18 7.96
C ILE A 82 8.97 2.54 7.37
N LEU A 83 9.80 3.58 7.47
CA LEU A 83 9.51 4.89 6.88
C LEU A 83 9.38 4.79 5.35
N THR A 84 10.23 3.99 4.72
CA THR A 84 10.17 3.75 3.28
C THR A 84 8.85 3.08 2.88
N CYS A 85 8.29 2.18 3.70
CA CYS A 85 6.96 1.62 3.48
C CYS A 85 5.88 2.72 3.37
N ALA A 86 5.94 3.72 4.22
CA ALA A 86 5.01 4.85 4.17
C ALA A 86 5.19 5.71 2.89
N LEU A 87 6.44 5.79 2.40
CA LEU A 87 6.80 6.56 1.20
C LEU A 87 6.58 5.79 -0.12
N LEU A 88 6.25 4.50 -0.10
CA LEU A 88 6.04 3.69 -1.32
C LEU A 88 4.93 4.21 -2.23
N LYS A 89 4.01 5.01 -1.70
CA LYS A 89 2.99 5.71 -2.49
C LYS A 89 3.56 6.82 -3.37
N ARG A 90 4.81 7.25 -3.10
CA ARG A 90 5.53 8.28 -3.86
C ARG A 90 6.67 7.64 -4.66
N PRO A 91 7.06 8.20 -5.80
CA PRO A 91 8.16 7.66 -6.60
C PRO A 91 9.49 7.59 -5.83
N VAL A 92 9.69 8.50 -4.88
CA VAL A 92 10.88 8.56 -4.00
C VAL A 92 11.02 7.29 -3.16
N GLY A 93 9.91 6.70 -2.69
CA GLY A 93 9.95 5.47 -1.89
C GLY A 93 10.59 4.28 -2.63
N TRP A 94 10.40 4.20 -3.95
CA TRP A 94 11.00 3.14 -4.77
C TRP A 94 12.52 3.28 -4.89
N TRP A 95 13.02 4.49 -5.06
CA TRP A 95 14.46 4.77 -5.07
C TRP A 95 15.09 4.49 -3.71
N LEU A 96 14.40 4.89 -2.64
CA LEU A 96 14.87 4.65 -1.28
C LEU A 96 14.92 3.15 -0.97
N GLY A 97 13.92 2.37 -1.42
CA GLY A 97 13.94 0.91 -1.31
C GLY A 97 15.16 0.29 -1.97
N TRP A 98 15.53 0.72 -3.19
CA TRP A 98 16.74 0.25 -3.86
C TRP A 98 18.01 0.60 -3.09
N ILE A 99 18.13 1.82 -2.59
CA ILE A 99 19.30 2.26 -1.80
C ILE A 99 19.43 1.40 -0.54
N LEU A 100 18.32 1.16 0.17
CA LEU A 100 18.33 0.33 1.38
C LEU A 100 18.74 -1.11 1.09
N GLN A 101 18.29 -1.71 -0.02
CA GLN A 101 18.72 -3.05 -0.44
C GLN A 101 20.23 -3.13 -0.62
N PHE A 102 20.85 -2.12 -1.25
CA PHE A 102 22.31 -2.07 -1.39
C PHE A 102 23.04 -1.86 -0.06
N ILE A 103 22.47 -1.07 0.86
CA ILE A 103 23.02 -0.89 2.21
C ILE A 103 23.03 -2.21 2.98
N ILE A 104 21.95 -2.97 2.93
CA ILE A 104 21.82 -4.26 3.60
C ILE A 104 22.78 -5.28 2.99
N LEU A 105 22.89 -5.30 1.66
CA LEU A 105 23.84 -6.15 0.95
C LEU A 105 25.30 -5.83 1.34
N ALA A 106 25.63 -4.53 1.48
CA ALA A 106 26.93 -4.09 1.96
C ALA A 106 27.19 -4.51 3.42
N GLY A 107 26.16 -4.65 4.25
CA GLY A 107 26.27 -5.23 5.60
C GLY A 107 26.80 -6.67 5.60
N GLY A 108 26.61 -7.41 4.52
CA GLY A 108 27.18 -8.75 4.31
C GLY A 108 28.71 -8.79 4.23
N LEU A 109 29.38 -7.64 4.03
CA LEU A 109 30.84 -7.54 4.13
C LEU A 109 31.35 -7.65 5.58
N VAL A 110 30.49 -7.28 6.54
CA VAL A 110 30.80 -7.38 7.97
C VAL A 110 30.45 -8.77 8.51
N GLU A 111 29.27 -9.27 8.14
CA GLU A 111 28.76 -10.58 8.53
C GLU A 111 28.39 -11.39 7.28
N PRO A 112 29.17 -12.46 6.94
CA PRO A 112 28.96 -13.23 5.70
C PRO A 112 27.53 -13.82 5.55
N TYR A 113 26.88 -14.18 6.65
CA TYR A 113 25.50 -14.69 6.63
C TYR A 113 24.49 -13.64 6.17
N MET A 114 24.76 -12.35 6.44
CA MET A 114 23.94 -11.24 5.97
C MET A 114 23.96 -11.08 4.46
N TYR A 115 25.05 -11.49 3.80
CA TYR A 115 25.12 -11.47 2.35
C TYR A 115 24.08 -12.37 1.70
N PHE A 116 23.93 -13.59 2.23
CA PHE A 116 22.89 -14.52 1.76
C PHE A 116 21.47 -13.96 1.93
N VAL A 117 21.21 -13.39 3.09
CA VAL A 117 19.91 -12.76 3.39
C VAL A 117 19.67 -11.54 2.49
N GLY A 118 20.68 -10.68 2.32
CA GLY A 118 20.61 -9.51 1.46
C GLY A 118 20.30 -9.85 0.00
N VAL A 119 20.96 -10.88 -0.55
CA VAL A 119 20.68 -11.37 -1.92
C VAL A 119 19.26 -11.90 -2.04
N LEU A 120 18.77 -12.66 -1.04
CA LEU A 120 17.40 -13.17 -1.03
C LEU A 120 16.38 -12.02 -1.04
N PHE A 121 16.55 -11.02 -0.18
CA PHE A 121 15.65 -9.87 -0.13
C PHE A 121 15.74 -8.99 -1.38
N LEU A 122 16.94 -8.83 -1.94
CA LEU A 122 17.12 -8.15 -3.22
C LEU A 122 16.34 -8.85 -4.35
N ALA A 123 16.36 -10.18 -4.40
CA ALA A 123 15.59 -10.95 -5.37
C ALA A 123 14.08 -10.80 -5.13
N CYS A 124 13.62 -10.86 -3.87
CA CYS A 124 12.22 -10.63 -3.50
C CYS A 124 11.77 -9.21 -3.87
N TRP A 125 12.61 -8.21 -3.62
CA TRP A 125 12.34 -6.82 -3.99
C TRP A 125 12.23 -6.64 -5.51
N TRP A 126 13.18 -7.20 -6.26
CA TRP A 126 13.13 -7.21 -7.71
C TRP A 126 11.82 -7.82 -8.22
N TYR A 127 11.48 -9.00 -7.71
CA TYR A 127 10.25 -9.69 -8.06
C TYR A 127 9.01 -8.84 -7.74
N ALA A 128 8.95 -8.24 -6.55
CA ALA A 128 7.84 -7.37 -6.12
C ALA A 128 7.68 -6.16 -7.05
N VAL A 129 8.79 -5.54 -7.47
CA VAL A 129 8.78 -4.40 -8.39
C VAL A 129 8.29 -4.79 -9.78
N VAL A 130 8.81 -5.89 -10.35
CA VAL A 130 8.49 -6.32 -11.72
C VAL A 130 7.08 -6.87 -11.80
N LYS A 131 6.74 -7.85 -10.95
CA LYS A 131 5.41 -8.48 -10.94
C LYS A 131 4.32 -7.54 -10.45
N GLY A 132 4.62 -6.71 -9.46
CA GLY A 132 3.67 -5.70 -8.99
C GLY A 132 3.27 -4.72 -10.09
N ARG A 133 4.22 -4.29 -10.95
CA ARG A 133 3.91 -3.43 -12.10
C ARG A 133 3.02 -4.12 -13.14
N GLN A 134 3.33 -5.38 -13.48
CA GLN A 134 2.53 -6.15 -14.43
C GLN A 134 1.08 -6.28 -13.96
N LEU A 135 0.88 -6.67 -12.71
CA LEU A 135 -0.44 -6.83 -12.12
C LEU A 135 -1.22 -5.51 -12.01
N ASP A 136 -0.53 -4.40 -11.75
CA ASP A 136 -1.17 -3.09 -11.70
C ASP A 136 -1.67 -2.65 -13.08
N VAL A 137 -0.91 -2.92 -14.15
CA VAL A 137 -1.31 -2.63 -15.53
C VAL A 137 -2.52 -3.47 -15.93
N GLU A 138 -2.49 -4.79 -15.68
CA GLU A 138 -3.61 -5.69 -15.99
C GLU A 138 -4.90 -5.30 -15.26
N LYS A 139 -4.78 -4.94 -13.97
CA LYS A 139 -5.93 -4.48 -13.19
C LYS A 139 -6.52 -3.17 -13.73
N MET A 140 -5.67 -2.25 -14.13
CA MET A 140 -6.10 -0.97 -14.69
C MET A 140 -6.80 -1.15 -16.04
N GLU A 141 -6.32 -2.07 -16.87
CA GLU A 141 -6.95 -2.40 -18.16
C GLU A 141 -8.33 -3.03 -17.96
N ARG A 142 -8.46 -3.98 -17.02
CA ARG A 142 -9.75 -4.60 -16.69
C ARG A 142 -10.74 -3.55 -16.16
N TRP A 143 -10.29 -2.69 -15.25
CA TRP A 143 -11.13 -1.62 -14.70
C TRP A 143 -11.61 -0.66 -15.80
N ARG A 144 -10.75 -0.27 -16.73
CA ARG A 144 -11.15 0.58 -17.87
C ARG A 144 -12.11 -0.12 -18.82
N ALA A 145 -11.96 -1.43 -19.02
CA ALA A 145 -12.90 -2.21 -19.84
C ALA A 145 -14.28 -2.27 -19.19
N GLU A 146 -14.34 -2.51 -17.89
CA GLU A 146 -15.59 -2.52 -17.11
C GLU A 146 -16.27 -1.14 -17.13
N GLU A 147 -15.51 -0.06 -17.02
CA GLU A 147 -16.03 1.32 -17.08
C GLU A 147 -16.63 1.65 -18.45
N ARG A 148 -15.98 1.19 -19.55
CA ARG A 148 -16.52 1.35 -20.90
C ARG A 148 -17.83 0.60 -21.09
N LEU A 149 -17.89 -0.65 -20.64
CA LEU A 149 -19.12 -1.46 -20.73
C LEU A 149 -20.25 -0.84 -19.90
N ALA A 150 -19.94 -0.30 -18.72
CA ALA A 150 -20.93 0.39 -17.90
C ALA A 150 -21.46 1.67 -18.58
N ALA A 151 -20.58 2.44 -19.24
CA ALA A 151 -20.96 3.64 -19.98
C ALA A 151 -21.81 3.32 -21.21
N GLU A 152 -21.57 2.19 -21.90
CA GLU A 152 -22.37 1.73 -23.02
C GLU A 152 -23.77 1.23 -22.62
N GLN A 153 -23.90 0.77 -21.36
CA GLN A 153 -25.18 0.29 -20.79
C GLN A 153 -26.03 1.41 -20.17
N GLU A 154 -25.47 2.61 -19.99
CA GLU A 154 -26.21 3.75 -19.48
C GLU A 154 -27.19 4.22 -20.58
N PRO A 155 -28.52 4.18 -20.33
CA PRO A 155 -29.49 4.60 -21.33
C PRO A 155 -29.23 6.04 -21.74
N SER A 156 -29.20 6.31 -23.04
CA SER A 156 -29.13 7.69 -23.55
C SER A 156 -30.12 8.57 -22.83
N PRO A 157 -29.74 9.77 -22.37
CA PRO A 157 -30.69 10.70 -21.77
C PRO A 157 -31.89 10.84 -22.72
N PRO A 158 -33.14 10.85 -22.23
CA PRO A 158 -34.31 11.03 -23.08
C PRO A 158 -34.07 12.29 -23.91
N GLU A 159 -34.04 12.12 -25.21
CA GLU A 159 -33.97 13.21 -26.17
C GLU A 159 -35.14 14.10 -25.84
N ASN A 160 -34.87 15.28 -25.30
CA ASN A 160 -35.90 16.29 -25.01
C ASN A 160 -36.51 16.68 -26.35
N ASP A 161 -37.62 16.03 -26.69
CA ASP A 161 -38.49 16.42 -27.79
C ASP A 161 -39.10 17.80 -27.45
N HIS A 162 -38.30 18.81 -27.74
CA HIS A 162 -38.83 20.19 -27.84
C HIS A 162 -39.58 20.28 -29.16
N THR A 163 -40.65 19.52 -29.28
CA THR A 163 -41.66 19.83 -30.28
C THR A 163 -42.27 21.17 -29.96
N HIS A 164 -41.84 22.12 -30.74
CA HIS A 164 -42.45 23.41 -30.92
C HIS A 164 -43.97 23.30 -30.96
N HIS A 165 -44.68 23.81 -29.95
CA HIS A 165 -46.02 24.33 -30.10
C HIS A 165 -45.89 25.82 -30.40
N GLU A 166 -45.48 26.10 -31.65
CA GLU A 166 -45.91 27.30 -32.34
C GLU A 166 -47.11 26.89 -33.16
N GLU A 167 -48.32 27.29 -32.70
CA GLU A 167 -49.43 27.65 -33.61
C GLU A 167 -50.54 28.36 -32.84
N SER A 168 -50.76 29.60 -33.30
CA SER A 168 -51.95 30.43 -33.29
C SER A 168 -52.16 31.37 -32.13
#